data_706beb3c84504469604bc1d8b5a92b46
#
_entry.id   706beb3c84504469604bc1d8b5a92b46
#
_cell.length_a   1.000
_cell.length_b   1.000
_cell.length_c   1.000
_cell.angle_alpha   90.00
_cell.angle_beta   90.00
_cell.angle_gamma   90.00
#
_symmetry.space_group_name_H-M   'P 1'
#
loop_
_entity.id
_entity.type
_entity.pdbx_description
1 polymer ?
#
loop_
_entity_poly.entity_id
_entity_poly.type
_entity_poly.pdbx_seq_one_letter_code
_entity_poly.pdbx_strand_id
1 'polypeptide(L)'
;RLKLHIHAHLDAKNAGLDPSGTMKAMTALDPRGTTAAVIVTHRRVELLKHSLEQVVNQTHPVDWVIVVDNGAQDEVRQLLDDLAAERAVYLPSKTNLGGAGGFAYGFLHALALGADAIWCADDDGRPKDHGVLAELYRTAQKHQLAEVSPVVANIDDPEKLAFPLRQGTTWHRRVDELQGDFLPQYASLFNGALISAKAMERIGVPDYRLFIRGDEVEYHRRLAQSKLKYGTALTTFYLHPDGSGEFHPIMGGRAHAQWPDNPTKRYFTYRNRGYIINQRGMKTMQLQEVVRFGWFFLVERKDPKGFVDWLKLLRRGAREDFRRP
;
A
#
# COMPACT_ATOMS: atom_id res chain seq x y z
N ARG A 1 -31.42 -31.55 -18.27
CA ARG A 1 -31.99 -30.88 -17.08
C ARG A 1 -31.65 -31.71 -15.86
N LEU A 2 -30.55 -31.40 -15.17
CA LEU A 2 -30.27 -31.95 -13.84
C LEU A 2 -30.16 -30.73 -12.90
N LYS A 3 -31.17 -30.59 -12.02
CA LYS A 3 -31.14 -29.66 -10.89
C LYS A 3 -30.34 -30.33 -9.78
N LEU A 4 -29.14 -29.89 -9.52
CA LEU A 4 -28.45 -30.17 -8.26
C LEU A 4 -29.02 -29.26 -7.18
N HIS A 5 -29.76 -29.81 -6.24
CA HIS A 5 -30.10 -29.17 -4.98
C HIS A 5 -28.98 -29.44 -4.00
N ILE A 6 -28.14 -28.44 -3.76
CA ILE A 6 -27.23 -28.45 -2.61
C ILE A 6 -27.98 -27.80 -1.45
N HIS A 7 -28.49 -28.62 -0.55
CA HIS A 7 -28.95 -28.19 0.77
C HIS A 7 -27.72 -28.14 1.69
N ALA A 8 -27.15 -26.97 1.86
CA ALA A 8 -26.25 -26.71 2.98
C ALA A 8 -27.11 -26.23 4.17
N HIS A 9 -27.42 -27.15 5.08
CA HIS A 9 -27.82 -26.78 6.42
C HIS A 9 -26.58 -26.29 7.16
N LEU A 10 -26.41 -24.96 7.19
CA LEU A 10 -25.52 -24.31 8.13
C LEU A 10 -26.31 -24.11 9.43
N ASP A 11 -25.88 -24.83 10.48
CA ASP A 11 -26.37 -24.62 11.83
C ASP A 11 -25.98 -23.22 12.32
N ALA A 12 -26.92 -22.28 12.23
CA ALA A 12 -26.79 -20.88 12.65
C ALA A 12 -26.96 -20.70 14.18
N LYS A 13 -26.58 -21.67 14.99
CA LYS A 13 -26.83 -21.64 16.45
C LYS A 13 -25.63 -21.34 17.35
N ASN A 14 -24.43 -21.06 16.81
CA ASN A 14 -23.26 -20.76 17.66
C ASN A 14 -22.44 -19.52 17.27
N ALA A 15 -23.04 -18.55 16.58
CA ALA A 15 -22.45 -17.22 16.48
C ALA A 15 -23.47 -16.23 17.03
N GLY A 16 -23.27 -15.74 18.26
CA GLY A 16 -24.02 -14.63 18.83
C GLY A 16 -23.82 -13.37 18.01
N LEU A 17 -24.57 -13.23 16.94
CA LEU A 17 -24.55 -12.07 16.06
C LEU A 17 -25.62 -11.10 16.52
N ASP A 18 -25.23 -10.02 17.16
CA ASP A 18 -26.04 -8.81 17.31
C ASP A 18 -26.07 -8.09 15.94
N PRO A 19 -27.23 -7.91 15.28
CA PRO A 19 -27.31 -7.44 13.91
C PRO A 19 -26.95 -5.98 13.68
N SER A 20 -26.76 -5.16 14.69
CA SER A 20 -26.62 -3.70 14.54
C SER A 20 -25.30 -3.06 14.99
N GLY A 21 -24.48 -3.78 15.75
CA GLY A 21 -23.21 -3.25 16.31
C GLY A 21 -21.96 -4.07 16.03
N THR A 22 -22.09 -5.34 15.81
CA THR A 22 -21.02 -6.36 15.90
C THR A 22 -20.10 -6.41 14.67
N MET A 23 -20.54 -6.06 13.48
CA MET A 23 -19.71 -6.17 12.28
C MET A 23 -18.56 -5.14 12.25
N LYS A 24 -18.71 -3.99 12.91
CA LYS A 24 -17.66 -2.96 12.98
C LYS A 24 -16.57 -3.30 14.01
N ALA A 25 -16.92 -3.95 15.11
CA ALA A 25 -15.96 -4.37 16.13
C ALA A 25 -15.13 -5.59 15.70
N MET A 26 -15.68 -6.45 14.83
CA MET A 26 -15.02 -7.68 14.38
C MET A 26 -13.87 -7.46 13.39
N THR A 27 -13.78 -6.29 12.74
CA THR A 27 -12.73 -5.98 11.76
C THR A 27 -11.62 -5.09 12.31
N ALA A 28 -11.80 -4.57 13.54
CA ALA A 28 -10.79 -3.71 14.17
C ALA A 28 -9.54 -4.51 14.53
N LEU A 29 -8.38 -3.84 14.43
CA LEU A 29 -7.09 -4.38 14.83
C LEU A 29 -7.05 -4.65 16.33
N ASP A 30 -6.60 -5.86 16.73
CA ASP A 30 -6.42 -6.28 18.12
C ASP A 30 -4.92 -6.55 18.37
N PRO A 31 -4.27 -5.84 19.31
CA PRO A 31 -2.86 -6.05 19.62
C PRO A 31 -2.55 -7.40 20.30
N ARG A 32 -3.58 -8.16 20.69
CA ARG A 32 -3.42 -9.52 21.24
C ARG A 32 -3.41 -10.59 20.16
N GLY A 33 -3.78 -10.22 18.93
CA GLY A 33 -3.73 -11.10 17.77
C GLY A 33 -2.32 -11.26 17.22
N THR A 34 -2.15 -12.27 16.38
CA THR A 34 -0.87 -12.55 15.70
C THR A 34 -0.60 -11.54 14.60
N THR A 35 0.64 -11.04 14.54
CA THR A 35 1.08 -10.02 13.56
C THR A 35 2.17 -10.57 12.66
N ALA A 36 1.97 -10.47 11.35
CA ALA A 36 3.00 -10.73 10.35
C ALA A 36 3.52 -9.43 9.75
N ALA A 37 4.82 -9.17 9.84
CA ALA A 37 5.46 -8.15 9.01
C ALA A 37 5.72 -8.71 7.62
N VAL A 38 5.34 -8.00 6.57
CA VAL A 38 5.59 -8.36 5.17
C VAL A 38 6.46 -7.32 4.52
N ILE A 39 7.65 -7.73 4.07
CA ILE A 39 8.62 -6.87 3.39
C ILE A 39 8.85 -7.44 1.99
N VAL A 40 8.85 -6.54 0.99
CA VAL A 40 9.13 -6.91 -0.41
C VAL A 40 10.47 -6.32 -0.81
N THR A 41 11.35 -7.15 -1.37
CA THR A 41 12.68 -6.70 -1.84
C THR A 41 12.99 -7.21 -3.25
N HIS A 42 13.87 -6.47 -3.95
CA HIS A 42 14.42 -6.89 -5.23
C HIS A 42 15.87 -6.39 -5.39
N ARG A 43 16.84 -7.24 -5.07
CA ARG A 43 18.29 -6.98 -5.25
C ARG A 43 18.81 -5.75 -4.49
N ARG A 44 18.35 -5.56 -3.23
CA ARG A 44 18.69 -4.40 -2.38
C ARG A 44 19.00 -4.84 -0.95
N VAL A 45 19.93 -5.80 -0.81
CA VAL A 45 20.25 -6.45 0.48
C VAL A 45 20.61 -5.43 1.57
N GLU A 46 21.42 -4.41 1.24
CA GLU A 46 21.85 -3.39 2.22
C GLU A 46 20.67 -2.52 2.72
N LEU A 47 19.77 -2.12 1.82
CA LEU A 47 18.58 -1.38 2.23
C LEU A 47 17.63 -2.25 3.06
N LEU A 48 17.41 -3.49 2.62
CA LEU A 48 16.62 -4.47 3.34
C LEU A 48 17.13 -4.69 4.77
N LYS A 49 18.46 -4.76 4.97
CA LYS A 49 19.06 -4.92 6.30
C LYS A 49 18.59 -3.84 7.26
N HIS A 50 18.65 -2.57 6.86
CA HIS A 50 18.19 -1.47 7.70
C HIS A 50 16.70 -1.50 8.01
N SER A 51 15.86 -1.94 7.04
CA SER A 51 14.43 -2.12 7.26
C SER A 51 14.17 -3.26 8.24
N LEU A 52 14.81 -4.43 8.03
CA LEU A 52 14.67 -5.61 8.89
C LEU A 52 15.09 -5.32 10.34
N GLU A 53 16.24 -4.67 10.56
CA GLU A 53 16.72 -4.33 11.90
C GLU A 53 15.68 -3.51 12.69
N GLN A 54 14.97 -2.59 12.05
CA GLN A 54 13.93 -1.81 12.70
C GLN A 54 12.64 -2.63 12.93
N VAL A 55 12.29 -3.52 12.02
CA VAL A 55 11.08 -4.35 12.10
C VAL A 55 11.20 -5.41 13.19
N VAL A 56 12.34 -6.11 13.30
CA VAL A 56 12.51 -7.20 14.25
C VAL A 56 12.64 -6.72 15.71
N ASN A 57 13.06 -5.46 15.90
CA ASN A 57 13.31 -4.85 17.21
C ASN A 57 12.13 -4.01 17.74
N GLN A 58 10.93 -4.13 17.16
CA GLN A 58 9.77 -3.39 17.66
C GLN A 58 9.41 -3.78 19.09
N THR A 59 8.99 -2.82 19.91
CA THR A 59 8.53 -3.04 21.30
C THR A 59 7.24 -3.86 21.37
N HIS A 60 6.39 -3.74 20.36
CA HIS A 60 5.32 -4.70 20.11
C HIS A 60 5.87 -5.73 19.11
N PRO A 61 6.17 -6.97 19.53
CA PRO A 61 6.84 -7.93 18.66
C PRO A 61 5.91 -8.38 17.52
N VAL A 62 6.52 -8.70 16.38
CA VAL A 62 5.84 -9.42 15.29
C VAL A 62 6.04 -10.92 15.48
N ASP A 63 5.02 -11.72 15.15
CA ASP A 63 5.08 -13.19 15.26
C ASP A 63 5.81 -13.79 14.06
N TRP A 64 5.66 -13.20 12.87
CA TRP A 64 6.38 -13.60 11.66
C TRP A 64 6.97 -12.40 10.93
N VAL A 65 8.16 -12.60 10.38
CA VAL A 65 8.84 -11.67 9.49
C VAL A 65 8.95 -12.33 8.13
N ILE A 66 8.06 -11.93 7.22
CA ILE A 66 7.93 -12.50 5.88
C ILE A 66 8.67 -11.61 4.90
N VAL A 67 9.73 -12.12 4.27
CA VAL A 67 10.43 -11.41 3.20
C VAL A 67 10.13 -12.07 1.86
N VAL A 68 9.46 -11.31 0.98
CA VAL A 68 9.25 -11.70 -0.42
C VAL A 68 10.42 -11.18 -1.24
N ASP A 69 11.28 -12.08 -1.66
CA ASP A 69 12.47 -11.77 -2.44
C ASP A 69 12.24 -12.00 -3.94
N ASN A 70 12.01 -10.93 -4.66
CA ASN A 70 11.86 -10.93 -6.12
C ASN A 70 13.17 -11.17 -6.89
N GLY A 71 14.29 -11.31 -6.20
CA GLY A 71 15.62 -11.61 -6.75
C GLY A 71 16.10 -13.02 -6.49
N ALA A 72 15.46 -13.73 -5.55
CA ALA A 72 15.81 -15.07 -5.06
C ALA A 72 17.30 -15.18 -4.68
N GLN A 73 17.78 -14.26 -3.82
CA GLN A 73 19.18 -14.15 -3.43
C GLN A 73 19.45 -14.91 -2.11
N ASP A 74 20.48 -15.73 -2.06
CA ASP A 74 20.84 -16.47 -0.83
C ASP A 74 21.25 -15.52 0.30
N GLU A 75 21.83 -14.35 -0.01
CA GLU A 75 22.20 -13.33 0.95
C GLU A 75 20.96 -12.73 1.66
N VAL A 76 19.82 -12.62 0.97
CA VAL A 76 18.55 -12.18 1.58
C VAL A 76 18.04 -13.22 2.56
N ARG A 77 18.12 -14.52 2.19
CA ARG A 77 17.73 -15.61 3.09
C ARG A 77 18.59 -15.59 4.35
N GLN A 78 19.92 -15.56 4.21
CA GLN A 78 20.83 -15.57 5.34
C GLN A 78 20.59 -14.36 6.26
N LEU A 79 20.47 -13.16 5.68
CA LEU A 79 20.19 -11.95 6.46
C LEU A 79 18.90 -12.08 7.28
N LEU A 80 17.85 -12.64 6.68
CA LEU A 80 16.58 -12.84 7.36
C LEU A 80 16.69 -13.85 8.50
N ASP A 81 17.36 -14.98 8.26
CA ASP A 81 17.57 -16.03 9.27
C ASP A 81 18.40 -15.49 10.45
N ASP A 82 19.45 -14.69 10.17
CA ASP A 82 20.30 -14.08 11.20
C ASP A 82 19.56 -13.08 12.09
N LEU A 83 18.63 -12.29 11.51
CA LEU A 83 17.93 -11.21 12.25
C LEU A 83 16.60 -11.66 12.88
N ALA A 84 15.84 -12.52 12.22
CA ALA A 84 14.49 -12.90 12.66
C ALA A 84 14.41 -14.30 13.28
N ALA A 85 15.43 -15.15 13.10
CA ALA A 85 15.52 -16.51 13.64
C ALA A 85 14.23 -17.34 13.37
N GLU A 86 13.61 -17.90 14.41
CA GLU A 86 12.41 -18.73 14.29
C GLU A 86 11.17 -18.00 13.72
N ARG A 87 11.19 -16.66 13.70
CA ARG A 87 10.12 -15.84 13.10
C ARG A 87 10.30 -15.62 11.59
N ALA A 88 11.43 -16.08 11.03
CA ALA A 88 11.79 -15.85 9.64
C ALA A 88 10.95 -16.68 8.68
N VAL A 89 10.38 -16.03 7.67
CA VAL A 89 9.68 -16.67 6.55
C VAL A 89 10.22 -16.11 5.24
N TYR A 90 11.04 -16.89 4.55
CA TYR A 90 11.65 -16.51 3.27
C TYR A 90 10.82 -16.99 2.10
N LEU A 91 10.38 -16.07 1.25
CA LEU A 91 9.57 -16.33 0.06
C LEU A 91 10.31 -15.90 -1.22
N PRO A 92 11.17 -16.77 -1.77
CA PRO A 92 11.87 -16.46 -3.02
C PRO A 92 10.91 -16.50 -4.21
N SER A 93 11.06 -15.55 -5.13
CA SER A 93 10.37 -15.58 -6.41
C SER A 93 11.37 -15.74 -7.56
N LYS A 94 11.15 -16.74 -8.42
CA LYS A 94 11.97 -16.97 -9.63
C LYS A 94 11.81 -15.86 -10.67
N THR A 95 10.75 -15.06 -10.57
CA THR A 95 10.48 -13.94 -11.46
C THR A 95 10.19 -12.70 -10.64
N ASN A 96 10.58 -11.52 -11.14
CA ASN A 96 10.22 -10.28 -10.47
C ASN A 96 8.71 -10.04 -10.56
N LEU A 97 8.03 -10.11 -9.41
CA LEU A 97 6.59 -9.86 -9.29
C LEU A 97 6.26 -8.36 -9.15
N GLY A 98 7.28 -7.51 -8.95
CA GLY A 98 7.10 -6.11 -8.57
C GLY A 98 6.60 -5.95 -7.13
N GLY A 99 6.37 -4.71 -6.71
CA GLY A 99 5.79 -4.42 -5.39
C GLY A 99 4.38 -5.01 -5.24
N ALA A 100 3.50 -4.77 -6.22
CA ALA A 100 2.13 -5.27 -6.20
C ALA A 100 2.04 -6.80 -6.03
N GLY A 101 2.83 -7.54 -6.81
CA GLY A 101 2.84 -9.01 -6.75
C GLY A 101 3.55 -9.53 -5.51
N GLY A 102 4.60 -8.85 -5.07
CA GLY A 102 5.31 -9.20 -3.84
C GLY A 102 4.42 -9.07 -2.61
N PHE A 103 3.73 -7.93 -2.44
CA PHE A 103 2.78 -7.76 -1.34
C PHE A 103 1.60 -8.73 -1.44
N ALA A 104 1.03 -8.96 -2.64
CA ALA A 104 -0.04 -9.93 -2.80
C ALA A 104 0.39 -11.33 -2.34
N TYR A 105 1.59 -11.78 -2.71
CA TYR A 105 2.14 -13.07 -2.33
C TYR A 105 2.41 -13.15 -0.81
N GLY A 106 3.06 -12.14 -0.25
CA GLY A 106 3.33 -12.06 1.19
C GLY A 106 2.05 -12.02 2.03
N PHE A 107 1.03 -11.26 1.60
CA PHE A 107 -0.26 -11.18 2.28
C PHE A 107 -0.99 -12.52 2.30
N LEU A 108 -1.07 -13.20 1.16
CA LEU A 108 -1.68 -14.53 1.09
C LEU A 108 -0.95 -15.53 1.99
N HIS A 109 0.38 -15.45 2.04
CA HIS A 109 1.16 -16.32 2.92
C HIS A 109 0.93 -16.00 4.39
N ALA A 110 0.91 -14.73 4.77
CA ALA A 110 0.58 -14.30 6.14
C ALA A 110 -0.80 -14.79 6.59
N LEU A 111 -1.81 -14.67 5.71
CA LEU A 111 -3.16 -15.20 5.97
C LEU A 111 -3.15 -16.73 6.12
N ALA A 112 -2.36 -17.44 5.31
CA ALA A 112 -2.22 -18.89 5.40
C ALA A 112 -1.54 -19.36 6.71
N LEU A 113 -0.66 -18.52 7.29
CA LEU A 113 -0.08 -18.72 8.63
C LEU A 113 -1.06 -18.41 9.77
N GLY A 114 -2.23 -17.84 9.46
CA GLY A 114 -3.23 -17.45 10.45
C GLY A 114 -2.96 -16.09 11.11
N ALA A 115 -2.24 -15.18 10.43
CA ALA A 115 -2.03 -13.84 10.94
C ALA A 115 -3.35 -13.07 11.09
N ASP A 116 -3.57 -12.42 12.25
CA ASP A 116 -4.71 -11.55 12.51
C ASP A 116 -4.50 -10.14 11.94
N ALA A 117 -3.24 -9.73 11.82
CA ALA A 117 -2.85 -8.45 11.25
C ALA A 117 -1.58 -8.57 10.39
N ILE A 118 -1.49 -7.76 9.34
CA ILE A 118 -0.33 -7.67 8.46
C ILE A 118 0.22 -6.25 8.51
N TRP A 119 1.50 -6.15 8.84
CA TRP A 119 2.24 -4.91 8.86
C TRP A 119 3.12 -4.81 7.61
N CYS A 120 2.86 -3.84 6.75
CA CYS A 120 3.56 -3.67 5.49
C CYS A 120 4.84 -2.86 5.67
N ALA A 121 5.93 -3.29 5.07
CA ALA A 121 7.17 -2.52 4.99
C ALA A 121 7.78 -2.67 3.59
N ASP A 122 8.52 -1.64 3.15
CA ASP A 122 9.31 -1.69 1.91
C ASP A 122 10.80 -1.85 2.25
N ASP A 123 11.60 -2.32 1.30
CA ASP A 123 13.04 -2.53 1.52
C ASP A 123 13.84 -1.22 1.63
N ASP A 124 13.36 -0.12 1.03
CA ASP A 124 13.99 1.19 1.07
C ASP A 124 13.38 2.17 2.10
N GLY A 125 12.35 1.72 2.82
CA GLY A 125 11.77 2.44 3.95
C GLY A 125 11.95 1.68 5.26
N ARG A 126 11.70 2.35 6.40
CA ARG A 126 11.78 1.71 7.72
C ARG A 126 10.97 2.47 8.78
N PRO A 127 10.51 1.80 9.83
CA PRO A 127 9.98 2.47 11.02
C PRO A 127 11.02 3.46 11.58
N LYS A 128 10.58 4.63 12.05
CA LYS A 128 11.46 5.66 12.61
C LYS A 128 12.16 5.17 13.89
N ASP A 129 11.44 4.39 14.68
CA ASP A 129 11.91 3.85 15.96
C ASP A 129 11.21 2.52 16.29
N HIS A 130 11.57 1.93 17.42
CA HIS A 130 11.03 0.64 17.85
C HIS A 130 9.61 0.73 18.46
N GLY A 131 9.03 1.91 18.62
CA GLY A 131 7.68 2.12 19.18
C GLY A 131 6.58 2.20 18.11
N VAL A 132 6.92 2.21 16.83
CA VAL A 132 5.98 2.49 15.72
C VAL A 132 4.80 1.52 15.73
N LEU A 133 5.04 0.21 15.78
CA LEU A 133 3.97 -0.79 15.74
C LEU A 133 3.04 -0.72 16.95
N ALA A 134 3.61 -0.50 18.16
CA ALA A 134 2.83 -0.31 19.39
C ALA A 134 1.90 0.91 19.28
N GLU A 135 2.40 2.01 18.73
CA GLU A 135 1.62 3.24 18.54
C GLU A 135 0.52 3.08 17.50
N LEU A 136 0.78 2.34 16.40
CA LEU A 136 -0.23 1.99 15.42
C LEU A 136 -1.37 1.19 16.07
N TYR A 137 -1.06 0.18 16.87
CA TYR A 137 -2.07 -0.58 17.60
C TYR A 137 -2.85 0.30 18.58
N ARG A 138 -2.17 1.17 19.34
CA ARG A 138 -2.83 2.10 20.27
C ARG A 138 -3.83 3.02 19.54
N THR A 139 -3.43 3.57 18.41
CA THR A 139 -4.29 4.42 17.58
C THR A 139 -5.45 3.61 16.99
N ALA A 140 -5.17 2.40 16.50
CA ALA A 140 -6.20 1.53 15.95
C ALA A 140 -7.26 1.16 16.98
N GLN A 141 -6.88 0.85 18.21
CA GLN A 141 -7.82 0.57 19.30
C GLN A 141 -8.65 1.81 19.66
N LYS A 142 -8.01 2.97 19.83
CA LYS A 142 -8.67 4.24 20.16
C LYS A 142 -9.78 4.58 19.17
N HIS A 143 -9.55 4.37 17.88
CA HIS A 143 -10.46 4.74 16.80
C HIS A 143 -11.24 3.57 16.18
N GLN A 144 -11.02 2.34 16.66
CA GLN A 144 -11.64 1.10 16.16
C GLN A 144 -11.38 0.90 14.67
N LEU A 145 -10.09 0.90 14.28
CA LEU A 145 -9.65 0.88 12.87
C LEU A 145 -9.40 -0.55 12.38
N ALA A 146 -9.73 -0.79 11.14
CA ALA A 146 -9.37 -1.99 10.38
C ALA A 146 -8.04 -1.84 9.63
N GLU A 147 -7.61 -0.61 9.43
CA GLU A 147 -6.31 -0.23 8.89
C GLU A 147 -5.82 1.05 9.57
N VAL A 148 -4.52 1.11 9.85
CA VAL A 148 -3.85 2.32 10.34
C VAL A 148 -2.48 2.45 9.70
N SER A 149 -2.21 3.62 9.15
CA SER A 149 -0.90 3.98 8.58
C SER A 149 -0.16 4.96 9.49
N PRO A 150 1.18 4.95 9.53
CA PRO A 150 1.97 6.04 10.09
C PRO A 150 2.05 7.24 9.13
N VAL A 151 2.55 8.36 9.60
CA VAL A 151 3.02 9.44 8.72
C VAL A 151 4.28 8.99 7.99
N VAL A 152 4.35 9.19 6.69
CA VAL A 152 5.55 8.87 5.90
C VAL A 152 6.43 10.11 5.80
N ALA A 153 7.52 10.11 6.56
CA ALA A 153 8.51 11.19 6.59
C ALA A 153 9.70 10.87 5.68
N ASN A 154 10.38 11.91 5.21
CA ASN A 154 11.58 11.76 4.38
C ASN A 154 12.71 11.18 5.22
N ILE A 155 13.38 10.14 4.71
CA ILE A 155 14.44 9.43 5.41
C ILE A 155 15.70 10.28 5.61
N ASP A 156 15.97 11.22 4.68
CA ASP A 156 17.14 12.12 4.71
C ASP A 156 16.87 13.41 5.49
N ASP A 157 15.59 13.80 5.62
CA ASP A 157 15.13 14.98 6.36
C ASP A 157 13.79 14.70 7.05
N PRO A 158 13.78 14.05 8.23
CA PRO A 158 12.56 13.61 8.90
C PRO A 158 11.60 14.74 9.33
N GLU A 159 11.96 16.00 9.19
CA GLU A 159 11.06 17.12 9.37
C GLU A 159 10.16 17.34 8.14
N LYS A 160 10.53 16.79 6.99
CA LYS A 160 9.75 16.81 5.77
C LYS A 160 8.95 15.52 5.59
N LEU A 161 7.83 15.63 4.90
CA LEU A 161 7.08 14.48 4.44
C LEU A 161 7.74 13.89 3.17
N ALA A 162 7.83 12.57 3.07
CA ALA A 162 8.28 11.90 1.84
C ALA A 162 7.26 12.08 0.70
N PHE A 163 6.00 12.21 1.05
CA PHE A 163 4.89 12.51 0.13
C PHE A 163 4.01 13.60 0.74
N PRO A 164 3.56 14.61 -0.05
CA PRO A 164 2.64 15.62 0.46
C PRO A 164 1.37 14.98 1.03
N LEU A 165 0.96 15.40 2.21
CA LEU A 165 -0.23 14.91 2.90
C LEU A 165 -1.30 16.00 2.95
N ARG A 166 -2.56 15.61 2.67
CA ARG A 166 -3.69 16.54 2.65
C ARG A 166 -4.50 16.46 3.93
N GLN A 167 -4.63 17.57 4.64
CA GLN A 167 -5.61 17.75 5.72
C GLN A 167 -6.68 18.79 5.31
N GLY A 168 -7.92 18.37 5.24
CA GLY A 168 -9.01 19.23 4.73
C GLY A 168 -8.75 19.69 3.30
N THR A 169 -8.55 20.98 3.07
CA THR A 169 -8.23 21.57 1.76
C THR A 169 -6.75 21.86 1.56
N THR A 170 -5.93 21.76 2.62
CA THR A 170 -4.52 22.16 2.63
C THR A 170 -3.61 20.96 2.40
N TRP A 171 -2.60 21.16 1.55
CA TRP A 171 -1.52 20.21 1.34
C TRP A 171 -0.32 20.61 2.21
N HIS A 172 0.14 19.68 3.03
CA HIS A 172 1.30 19.83 3.90
C HIS A 172 2.51 19.12 3.31
N ARG A 173 3.68 19.68 3.52
CA ARG A 173 4.97 19.13 3.09
C ARG A 173 5.94 18.90 4.25
N ARG A 174 5.60 19.39 5.43
CA ARG A 174 6.40 19.28 6.65
C ARG A 174 5.58 18.62 7.76
N VAL A 175 6.29 17.91 8.63
CA VAL A 175 5.69 17.21 9.76
C VAL A 175 5.07 18.17 10.78
N ASP A 176 5.75 19.32 11.04
CA ASP A 176 5.29 20.35 11.98
C ASP A 176 4.05 21.14 11.52
N GLU A 177 3.67 20.99 10.25
CA GLU A 177 2.42 21.55 9.72
C GLU A 177 1.19 20.69 10.04
N LEU A 178 1.38 19.41 10.41
CA LEU A 178 0.30 18.47 10.70
C LEU A 178 -0.34 18.78 12.04
N GLN A 179 -1.68 18.71 12.09
CA GLN A 179 -2.43 19.03 13.28
C GLN A 179 -3.22 17.83 13.82
N GLY A 180 -3.24 17.68 15.13
CA GLY A 180 -3.93 16.59 15.82
C GLY A 180 -3.09 15.30 15.91
N ASP A 181 -3.71 14.24 16.36
CA ASP A 181 -3.09 12.92 16.58
C ASP A 181 -3.55 11.86 15.56
N PHE A 182 -4.61 12.15 14.79
CA PHE A 182 -5.20 11.21 13.84
C PHE A 182 -5.84 11.91 12.63
N LEU A 183 -5.60 11.36 11.45
CA LEU A 183 -6.22 11.79 10.20
C LEU A 183 -7.12 10.67 9.64
N PRO A 184 -8.46 10.80 9.70
CA PRO A 184 -9.36 9.77 9.19
C PRO A 184 -9.38 9.73 7.66
N GLN A 185 -9.64 8.55 7.10
CA GLN A 185 -9.83 8.31 5.67
C GLN A 185 -8.62 8.65 4.79
N TYR A 186 -7.43 8.61 5.38
CA TYR A 186 -6.16 8.69 4.66
C TYR A 186 -5.28 7.50 5.06
N ALA A 187 -4.66 6.83 4.10
CA ALA A 187 -3.77 5.70 4.32
C ALA A 187 -2.60 5.76 3.35
N SER A 188 -1.39 5.53 3.87
CA SER A 188 -0.16 5.30 3.10
C SER A 188 0.15 3.81 3.13
N LEU A 189 -0.58 3.07 2.30
CA LEU A 189 -0.46 1.62 2.20
C LEU A 189 0.95 1.24 1.70
N PHE A 190 1.48 0.12 2.19
CA PHE A 190 2.82 -0.41 1.91
C PHE A 190 4.00 0.36 2.54
N ASN A 191 3.76 1.53 3.13
CA ASN A 191 4.75 2.34 3.85
C ASN A 191 4.47 2.31 5.36
N GLY A 192 4.56 1.14 5.98
CA GLY A 192 4.34 0.95 7.41
C GLY A 192 2.87 0.77 7.82
N ALA A 193 1.94 0.58 6.90
CA ALA A 193 0.52 0.36 7.22
C ALA A 193 0.29 -0.98 7.92
N LEU A 194 -0.56 -0.97 8.93
CA LEU A 194 -1.05 -2.15 9.66
C LEU A 194 -2.50 -2.41 9.27
N ILE A 195 -2.78 -3.60 8.73
CA ILE A 195 -4.09 -3.95 8.16
C ILE A 195 -4.59 -5.24 8.81
N SER A 196 -5.84 -5.29 9.27
CA SER A 196 -6.42 -6.52 9.83
C SER A 196 -6.69 -7.57 8.74
N ALA A 197 -6.47 -8.85 9.05
CA ALA A 197 -6.78 -9.95 8.16
C ALA A 197 -8.26 -9.94 7.74
N LYS A 198 -9.15 -9.60 8.66
CA LYS A 198 -10.61 -9.47 8.39
C LYS A 198 -10.94 -8.32 7.42
N ALA A 199 -10.12 -7.25 7.39
CA ALA A 199 -10.26 -6.24 6.35
C ALA A 199 -9.91 -6.83 4.98
N MET A 200 -8.89 -7.68 4.90
CA MET A 200 -8.49 -8.33 3.65
C MET A 200 -9.52 -9.33 3.12
N GLU A 201 -10.29 -10.00 3.97
CA GLU A 201 -11.43 -10.81 3.53
C GLU A 201 -12.44 -9.98 2.72
N ARG A 202 -12.52 -8.68 3.01
CA ARG A 202 -13.46 -7.75 2.35
C ARG A 202 -12.89 -7.05 1.15
N ILE A 203 -11.61 -6.65 1.20
CA ILE A 203 -10.96 -5.86 0.14
C ILE A 203 -10.01 -6.69 -0.72
N GLY A 204 -9.72 -7.94 -0.34
CA GLY A 204 -8.74 -8.80 -1.00
C GLY A 204 -7.30 -8.39 -0.71
N VAL A 205 -6.38 -8.93 -1.49
CA VAL A 205 -4.96 -8.57 -1.51
C VAL A 205 -4.65 -7.60 -2.66
N PRO A 206 -3.48 -6.95 -2.71
CA PRO A 206 -3.07 -6.10 -3.84
C PRO A 206 -3.23 -6.77 -5.20
N ASP A 207 -3.59 -6.01 -6.23
CA ASP A 207 -3.71 -6.55 -7.59
C ASP A 207 -2.32 -6.75 -8.22
N TYR A 208 -1.83 -7.97 -8.20
CA TYR A 208 -0.50 -8.35 -8.69
C TYR A 208 -0.25 -7.98 -10.17
N ARG A 209 -1.33 -7.82 -10.97
CA ARG A 209 -1.26 -7.47 -12.41
C ARG A 209 -0.68 -6.08 -12.63
N LEU A 210 -0.76 -5.22 -11.62
CA LEU A 210 -0.22 -3.86 -11.69
C LEU A 210 1.31 -3.84 -11.72
N PHE A 211 1.98 -4.82 -11.14
CA PHE A 211 3.44 -4.97 -11.05
C PHE A 211 4.07 -3.90 -10.15
N ILE A 212 4.17 -2.66 -10.61
CA ILE A 212 4.64 -1.48 -9.86
C ILE A 212 3.76 -0.27 -10.23
N ARG A 213 3.66 0.70 -9.33
CA ARG A 213 2.94 1.98 -9.55
C ARG A 213 1.42 1.83 -9.63
N GLY A 214 0.75 2.60 -8.83
CA GLY A 214 -0.70 2.65 -8.79
C GLY A 214 -1.38 1.52 -8.02
N ASP A 215 -0.67 0.48 -7.62
CA ASP A 215 -1.13 -0.61 -6.75
C ASP A 215 -1.62 -0.08 -5.40
N GLU A 216 -0.89 0.85 -4.78
CA GLU A 216 -1.33 1.53 -3.57
C GLU A 216 -2.65 2.30 -3.78
N VAL A 217 -2.76 3.06 -4.87
CA VAL A 217 -3.98 3.82 -5.21
C VAL A 217 -5.17 2.90 -5.47
N GLU A 218 -4.95 1.79 -6.15
CA GLU A 218 -5.97 0.78 -6.43
C GLU A 218 -6.44 0.11 -5.12
N TYR A 219 -5.51 -0.28 -4.27
CA TYR A 219 -5.82 -0.94 -3.00
C TYR A 219 -6.52 0.03 -2.03
N HIS A 220 -6.04 1.28 -1.93
CA HIS A 220 -6.71 2.34 -1.16
C HIS A 220 -8.13 2.61 -1.66
N ARG A 221 -8.38 2.59 -2.97
CA ARG A 221 -9.73 2.72 -3.53
C ARG A 221 -10.67 1.62 -3.01
N ARG A 222 -10.22 0.36 -2.97
CA ARG A 222 -11.02 -0.75 -2.41
C ARG A 222 -11.28 -0.56 -0.92
N LEU A 223 -10.28 -0.13 -0.18
CA LEU A 223 -10.40 0.20 1.24
C LEU A 223 -11.43 1.33 1.45
N ALA A 224 -11.33 2.42 0.71
CA ALA A 224 -12.27 3.56 0.80
C ALA A 224 -13.72 3.16 0.47
N GLN A 225 -13.92 2.24 -0.49
CA GLN A 225 -15.25 1.75 -0.86
C GLN A 225 -15.81 0.70 0.11
N SER A 226 -14.98 0.08 0.93
CA SER A 226 -15.36 -1.01 1.83
C SER A 226 -16.21 -0.58 3.01
N LYS A 227 -16.25 0.72 3.34
CA LYS A 227 -16.85 1.32 4.54
C LYS A 227 -16.18 0.89 5.86
N LEU A 228 -15.00 0.26 5.79
CA LEU A 228 -14.17 0.00 6.95
C LEU A 228 -13.62 1.32 7.50
N LYS A 229 -13.35 1.36 8.80
CA LYS A 229 -12.67 2.51 9.42
C LYS A 229 -11.17 2.38 9.20
N TYR A 230 -10.55 3.44 8.71
CA TYR A 230 -9.12 3.51 8.49
C TYR A 230 -8.61 4.95 8.62
N GLY A 231 -7.30 5.10 8.76
CA GLY A 231 -6.70 6.43 8.83
C GLY A 231 -5.23 6.42 9.24
N THR A 232 -4.66 7.61 9.35
CA THR A 232 -3.25 7.82 9.66
C THR A 232 -3.06 8.29 11.08
N ALA A 233 -2.20 7.59 11.85
CA ALA A 233 -1.69 8.02 13.14
C ALA A 233 -0.64 9.13 12.91
N LEU A 234 -0.95 10.36 13.35
CA LEU A 234 -0.06 11.51 13.16
C LEU A 234 1.05 11.58 14.23
N THR A 235 1.05 10.65 15.18
CA THR A 235 1.98 10.55 16.31
C THR A 235 3.15 9.60 16.06
N THR A 236 3.15 8.86 14.94
CA THR A 236 4.18 7.87 14.62
C THR A 236 4.59 7.93 13.16
N PHE A 237 5.82 7.51 12.85
CA PHE A 237 6.45 7.81 11.56
C PHE A 237 7.11 6.58 10.94
N TYR A 238 6.98 6.51 9.63
CA TYR A 238 7.73 5.62 8.77
C TYR A 238 8.65 6.45 7.87
N LEU A 239 9.92 6.12 7.79
CA LEU A 239 10.91 6.85 6.98
C LEU A 239 10.99 6.23 5.59
N HIS A 240 10.92 7.05 4.56
CA HIS A 240 10.99 6.63 3.17
C HIS A 240 11.72 7.68 2.31
N PRO A 241 12.43 7.30 1.24
CA PRO A 241 13.01 8.25 0.29
C PRO A 241 11.98 9.20 -0.32
N ASP A 242 12.40 10.42 -0.68
CA ASP A 242 11.51 11.41 -1.30
C ASP A 242 10.95 10.92 -2.63
N GLY A 243 9.64 10.85 -2.74
CA GLY A 243 8.92 10.49 -3.96
C GLY A 243 8.36 11.68 -4.75
N SER A 244 8.59 12.91 -4.29
CA SER A 244 7.96 14.12 -4.86
C SER A 244 8.52 14.55 -6.22
N GLY A 245 9.75 14.17 -6.55
CA GLY A 245 10.47 14.64 -7.75
C GLY A 245 9.83 14.25 -9.10
N GLU A 246 8.91 13.29 -9.12
CA GLU A 246 8.20 12.88 -10.35
C GLU A 246 6.98 13.75 -10.69
N PHE A 247 6.59 14.66 -9.80
CA PHE A 247 5.40 15.50 -9.97
C PHE A 247 5.79 16.88 -10.49
N HIS A 248 5.59 17.10 -11.79
CA HIS A 248 5.89 18.37 -12.45
C HIS A 248 4.71 19.35 -12.32
N PRO A 249 4.92 20.58 -11.82
CA PRO A 249 3.88 21.58 -11.78
C PRO A 249 3.51 22.01 -13.21
N ILE A 250 2.21 22.12 -13.48
CA ILE A 250 1.65 22.54 -14.76
C ILE A 250 0.58 23.62 -14.54
N MET A 251 0.16 24.30 -15.62
CA MET A 251 -0.85 25.36 -15.55
C MET A 251 -0.50 26.47 -14.54
N GLY A 252 0.78 26.88 -14.49
CA GLY A 252 1.26 27.86 -13.53
C GLY A 252 1.22 27.37 -12.07
N GLY A 253 1.42 26.08 -11.82
CA GLY A 253 1.43 25.46 -10.49
C GLY A 253 0.03 25.07 -9.95
N ARG A 254 -1.03 25.27 -10.73
CA ARG A 254 -2.42 24.92 -10.32
C ARG A 254 -2.71 23.43 -10.37
N ALA A 255 -1.90 22.66 -11.11
CA ALA A 255 -2.01 21.23 -11.23
C ALA A 255 -0.60 20.60 -11.32
N HIS A 256 -0.53 19.27 -11.24
CA HIS A 256 0.72 18.53 -11.41
C HIS A 256 0.51 17.37 -12.38
N ALA A 257 1.49 17.11 -13.24
CA ALA A 257 1.56 15.92 -14.08
C ALA A 257 2.64 15.00 -13.52
N GLN A 258 2.30 13.73 -13.32
CA GLN A 258 3.28 12.73 -12.92
C GLN A 258 4.07 12.26 -14.15
N TRP A 259 5.37 12.51 -14.14
CA TRP A 259 6.28 12.17 -15.23
C TRP A 259 7.54 11.50 -14.67
N PRO A 260 7.53 10.18 -14.44
CA PRO A 260 8.73 9.45 -14.05
C PRO A 260 9.81 9.52 -15.13
N ASP A 261 11.06 9.82 -14.77
CA ASP A 261 12.18 9.86 -15.71
C ASP A 261 12.49 8.47 -16.29
N ASN A 262 12.37 7.43 -15.47
CA ASN A 262 12.56 6.06 -15.92
C ASN A 262 11.42 5.61 -16.84
N PRO A 263 11.73 5.20 -18.10
CA PRO A 263 10.70 4.81 -19.06
C PRO A 263 9.84 3.61 -18.62
N THR A 264 10.42 2.65 -17.90
CA THR A 264 9.68 1.49 -17.36
C THR A 264 8.69 1.93 -16.30
N LYS A 265 9.13 2.77 -15.35
CA LYS A 265 8.21 3.34 -14.33
C LYS A 265 7.09 4.15 -15.00
N ARG A 266 7.42 4.96 -16.02
CA ARG A 266 6.46 5.76 -16.80
C ARG A 266 5.42 4.90 -17.49
N TYR A 267 5.86 3.79 -18.12
CA TYR A 267 4.96 2.82 -18.74
C TYR A 267 3.91 2.30 -17.76
N PHE A 268 4.33 1.80 -16.60
CA PHE A 268 3.41 1.28 -15.60
C PHE A 268 2.53 2.38 -15.00
N THR A 269 3.07 3.56 -14.71
CA THR A 269 2.30 4.70 -14.21
C THR A 269 1.11 5.00 -15.14
N TYR A 270 1.32 5.07 -16.44
CA TYR A 270 0.26 5.45 -17.38
C TYR A 270 -0.69 4.30 -17.70
N ARG A 271 -0.18 3.09 -17.90
CA ARG A 271 -1.02 1.90 -18.11
C ARG A 271 -1.93 1.65 -16.89
N ASN A 272 -1.35 1.64 -15.69
CA ASN A 272 -2.10 1.37 -14.46
C ASN A 272 -3.11 2.48 -14.16
N ARG A 273 -2.74 3.73 -14.44
CA ARG A 273 -3.67 4.86 -14.30
C ARG A 273 -4.91 4.67 -15.16
N GLY A 274 -4.76 4.18 -16.40
CA GLY A 274 -5.89 3.86 -17.28
C GLY A 274 -6.82 2.81 -16.69
N TYR A 275 -6.27 1.76 -16.06
CA TYR A 275 -7.04 0.76 -15.35
C TYR A 275 -7.79 1.37 -14.15
N ILE A 276 -7.10 2.11 -13.30
CA ILE A 276 -7.64 2.66 -12.05
C ILE A 276 -8.79 3.63 -12.31
N ILE A 277 -8.59 4.62 -13.21
CA ILE A 277 -9.63 5.64 -13.47
C ILE A 277 -10.85 5.07 -14.23
N ASN A 278 -10.72 3.87 -14.81
CA ASN A 278 -11.85 3.16 -15.42
C ASN A 278 -12.68 2.35 -14.42
N GLN A 279 -12.20 2.18 -13.20
CA GLN A 279 -12.92 1.47 -12.15
C GLN A 279 -14.14 2.24 -11.65
N ARG A 280 -15.08 1.49 -11.05
CA ARG A 280 -16.29 2.09 -10.46
C ARG A 280 -15.93 3.18 -9.43
N GLY A 281 -16.56 4.33 -9.53
CA GLY A 281 -16.34 5.48 -8.64
C GLY A 281 -15.15 6.37 -9.03
N MET A 282 -14.37 6.02 -10.07
CA MET A 282 -13.19 6.79 -10.49
C MET A 282 -13.38 7.52 -11.84
N LYS A 283 -14.50 7.28 -12.53
CA LYS A 283 -14.73 7.78 -13.90
C LYS A 283 -14.71 9.32 -14.03
N THR A 284 -15.08 10.04 -12.96
CA THR A 284 -15.01 11.52 -12.94
C THR A 284 -13.57 12.04 -13.11
N MET A 285 -12.57 11.22 -12.77
CA MET A 285 -11.16 11.57 -12.92
C MET A 285 -10.68 11.45 -14.39
N GLN A 286 -11.40 10.73 -15.25
CA GLN A 286 -10.97 10.51 -16.64
C GLN A 286 -10.83 11.84 -17.41
N LEU A 287 -11.83 12.71 -17.31
CA LEU A 287 -11.77 14.01 -17.96
C LEU A 287 -10.63 14.88 -17.40
N GLN A 288 -10.46 14.88 -16.08
CA GLN A 288 -9.37 15.63 -15.44
C GLN A 288 -7.99 15.14 -15.90
N GLU A 289 -7.82 13.82 -16.07
CA GLU A 289 -6.57 13.24 -16.57
C GLU A 289 -6.31 13.66 -18.03
N VAL A 290 -7.31 13.59 -18.90
CA VAL A 290 -7.16 13.98 -20.30
C VAL A 290 -6.83 15.47 -20.42
N VAL A 291 -7.49 16.36 -19.67
CA VAL A 291 -7.19 17.78 -19.65
C VAL A 291 -5.78 18.05 -19.13
N ARG A 292 -5.40 17.43 -18.01
CA ARG A 292 -4.09 17.58 -17.36
C ARG A 292 -2.95 17.17 -18.30
N PHE A 293 -3.01 15.95 -18.85
CA PHE A 293 -1.96 15.42 -19.72
C PHE A 293 -2.01 16.00 -21.14
N GLY A 294 -3.20 16.39 -21.62
CA GLY A 294 -3.32 17.18 -22.83
C GLY A 294 -2.57 18.50 -22.72
N TRP A 295 -2.78 19.24 -21.64
CA TRP A 295 -2.02 20.47 -21.37
C TRP A 295 -0.51 20.18 -21.26
N PHE A 296 -0.12 19.21 -20.44
CA PHE A 296 1.28 18.85 -20.23
C PHE A 296 2.02 18.54 -21.52
N PHE A 297 1.46 17.66 -22.36
CA PHE A 297 2.13 17.24 -23.60
C PHE A 297 2.02 18.28 -24.71
N LEU A 298 0.83 18.88 -24.94
CA LEU A 298 0.59 19.71 -26.13
C LEU A 298 1.01 21.15 -25.90
N VAL A 299 0.86 21.70 -24.68
CA VAL A 299 1.17 23.10 -24.40
C VAL A 299 2.57 23.27 -23.84
N GLU A 300 2.92 22.51 -22.77
CA GLU A 300 4.21 22.72 -22.09
C GLU A 300 5.37 22.00 -22.77
N ARG A 301 5.19 20.72 -23.12
CA ARG A 301 6.24 19.93 -23.78
C ARG A 301 6.28 20.06 -25.29
N LYS A 302 5.20 20.52 -25.91
CA LYS A 302 5.03 20.59 -27.38
C LYS A 302 5.31 19.23 -28.04
N ASP A 303 4.88 18.14 -27.39
CA ASP A 303 5.11 16.75 -27.79
C ASP A 303 3.79 16.02 -28.10
N PRO A 304 3.20 16.22 -29.29
CA PRO A 304 1.96 15.54 -29.67
C PRO A 304 2.14 14.01 -29.79
N LYS A 305 3.35 13.54 -30.13
CA LYS A 305 3.64 12.11 -30.20
C LYS A 305 3.58 11.50 -28.79
N GLY A 306 4.20 12.13 -27.80
CA GLY A 306 4.13 11.70 -26.40
C GLY A 306 2.69 11.66 -25.88
N PHE A 307 1.84 12.61 -26.28
CA PHE A 307 0.41 12.58 -25.94
C PHE A 307 -0.30 11.35 -26.53
N VAL A 308 -0.05 11.04 -27.79
CA VAL A 308 -0.63 9.85 -28.44
C VAL A 308 -0.15 8.57 -27.75
N ASP A 309 1.14 8.48 -27.42
CA ASP A 309 1.71 7.29 -26.74
C ASP A 309 1.16 7.16 -25.31
N TRP A 310 0.99 8.26 -24.58
CA TRP A 310 0.28 8.28 -23.30
C TRP A 310 -1.17 7.77 -23.43
N LEU A 311 -1.93 8.24 -24.44
CA LEU A 311 -3.30 7.78 -24.69
C LEU A 311 -3.37 6.28 -25.00
N LYS A 312 -2.39 5.74 -25.75
CA LYS A 312 -2.31 4.29 -26.02
C LYS A 312 -2.15 3.50 -24.73
N LEU A 313 -1.26 3.94 -23.82
CA LEU A 313 -1.03 3.28 -22.53
C LEU A 313 -2.28 3.38 -21.65
N LEU A 314 -2.91 4.56 -21.59
CA LEU A 314 -4.16 4.73 -20.85
C LEU A 314 -5.26 3.77 -21.35
N ARG A 315 -5.40 3.63 -22.69
CA ARG A 315 -6.35 2.68 -23.30
C ARG A 315 -6.01 1.22 -23.00
N ARG A 316 -4.73 0.85 -22.96
CA ARG A 316 -4.32 -0.51 -22.59
C ARG A 316 -4.78 -0.83 -21.17
N GLY A 317 -4.52 0.07 -20.22
CA GLY A 317 -5.00 -0.11 -18.86
C GLY A 317 -6.52 -0.20 -18.76
N ALA A 318 -7.25 0.69 -19.45
CA ALA A 318 -8.72 0.66 -19.47
C ALA A 318 -9.33 -0.63 -20.07
N ARG A 319 -8.57 -1.34 -20.91
CA ARG A 319 -8.94 -2.65 -21.48
C ARG A 319 -8.36 -3.84 -20.69
N GLU A 320 -7.78 -3.60 -19.53
CA GLU A 320 -7.10 -4.60 -18.71
C GLU A 320 -5.99 -5.39 -19.45
N ASP A 321 -5.32 -4.70 -20.41
CA ASP A 321 -4.13 -5.26 -21.04
C ASP A 321 -2.91 -5.03 -20.17
N PHE A 322 -2.59 -6.03 -19.34
CA PHE A 322 -1.52 -5.99 -18.35
C PHE A 322 -0.16 -6.52 -18.84
N ARG A 323 0.00 -6.70 -20.15
CA ARG A 323 1.30 -7.12 -20.69
C ARG A 323 2.39 -6.13 -20.29
N ARG A 324 3.54 -6.66 -19.93
CA ARG A 324 4.73 -5.87 -19.60
C ARG A 324 5.40 -5.35 -20.88
N PRO A 325 6.22 -4.28 -20.83
CA PRO A 325 6.97 -3.78 -21.97
C PRO A 325 8.08 -4.74 -22.41
#